data_ad32646d6080a0405739ea8e9ecb3674
#
_entry.id   ad32646d6080a0405739ea8e9ecb3674
#
_cell.length_a   1.000
_cell.length_b   1.000
_cell.length_c   1.000
_cell.angle_alpha   90.00
_cell.angle_beta   90.00
_cell.angle_gamma   90.00
#
_symmetry.space_group_name_H-M   'P 1'
#
loop_
_entity.id
_entity.type
_entity.pdbx_description
1 polymer ?
#
loop_
_entity_poly.entity_id
_entity_poly.type
_entity_poly.pdbx_seq_one_letter_code
_entity_poly.pdbx_strand_id
1 'polypeptide(L)'
;MTGAPSPFLVTVSGQDAPGISERLFGVLAECGVVVDDVEQVRVHGRLLLCVEADMVQAQVEPLGTLLRERFRGAGVDVTVEPLVEEPTDDVAEGQLHLVTLLAPEIDAATLEIVTGAVARCGGNIARIVRLSAYPVHSYELSVAGADIDSLRRALAETAARCQVDLAVQAAGLHRRAKHLIVLDADSTLLQGEMIDLLAARGGCGPQVAAVTAAAMAGEVDFAEALRQRVRLLAGLREADLEAVRNGIVLTPGARTLMRTLKRLGYELAVVSGGFTQLIGPLADDLGIDHVAANVLVVEDGIVTGELDGPIVDRAGKATALATFAAAAGVPLARTIAVGDGANDIDMLAAAGLGIAFNAKPVVRQAADAALSVPYLDAILFLLGISRREVELADRLEEEGSR
;
A
#
# COMPACT_ATOMS: atom_id res chain seq x y z
N MET A 1 -13.59 -4.70 54.27
CA MET A 1 -12.30 -5.29 53.85
C MET A 1 -12.03 -4.71 52.47
N THR A 2 -11.20 -3.67 52.41
CA THR A 2 -10.82 -2.98 51.14
C THR A 2 -9.59 -3.70 50.61
N GLY A 3 -9.81 -4.73 49.78
CA GLY A 3 -8.75 -5.29 48.92
C GLY A 3 -8.40 -4.27 47.83
N ALA A 4 -7.14 -4.27 47.39
CA ALA A 4 -6.76 -3.50 46.18
C ALA A 4 -7.57 -3.98 44.96
N PRO A 5 -7.95 -3.12 44.03
CA PRO A 5 -8.53 -3.56 42.78
C PRO A 5 -7.54 -4.45 42.05
N SER A 6 -8.04 -5.46 41.35
CA SER A 6 -7.26 -6.40 40.55
C SER A 6 -7.89 -6.46 39.18
N PRO A 7 -7.08 -6.43 38.10
CA PRO A 7 -7.57 -6.49 36.76
C PRO A 7 -8.17 -7.86 36.45
N PHE A 8 -9.23 -7.87 35.64
CA PHE A 8 -9.88 -9.07 35.15
C PHE A 8 -10.43 -8.86 33.74
N LEU A 9 -10.58 -9.95 33.00
CA LEU A 9 -11.13 -9.98 31.66
C LEU A 9 -12.50 -10.64 31.65
N VAL A 10 -13.49 -9.94 31.11
CA VAL A 10 -14.79 -10.53 30.75
C VAL A 10 -14.79 -10.83 29.26
N THR A 11 -15.03 -12.09 28.90
CA THR A 11 -15.18 -12.49 27.51
C THR A 11 -16.61 -12.98 27.26
N VAL A 12 -17.30 -12.36 26.29
CA VAL A 12 -18.59 -12.79 25.77
C VAL A 12 -18.42 -13.30 24.35
N SER A 13 -18.71 -14.56 24.08
CA SER A 13 -18.55 -15.17 22.77
C SER A 13 -19.78 -15.98 22.37
N GLY A 14 -20.20 -15.88 21.09
CA GLY A 14 -21.34 -16.65 20.59
C GLY A 14 -22.04 -16.01 19.41
N GLN A 15 -23.36 -16.24 19.31
CA GLN A 15 -24.17 -15.66 18.25
C GLN A 15 -24.45 -14.18 18.54
N ASP A 16 -24.14 -13.32 17.57
CA ASP A 16 -24.41 -11.88 17.70
C ASP A 16 -25.91 -11.59 17.67
N ALA A 17 -26.35 -10.76 18.60
CA ALA A 17 -27.73 -10.26 18.67
C ALA A 17 -27.78 -8.85 19.26
N PRO A 18 -28.75 -8.01 18.86
CA PRO A 18 -28.94 -6.70 19.47
C PRO A 18 -29.16 -6.81 20.98
N GLY A 19 -28.54 -5.90 21.75
CA GLY A 19 -28.69 -5.81 23.20
C GLY A 19 -27.69 -6.63 24.03
N ILE A 20 -26.78 -7.40 23.41
CA ILE A 20 -25.74 -8.13 24.16
C ILE A 20 -24.83 -7.16 24.93
N SER A 21 -24.29 -6.15 24.24
CA SER A 21 -23.38 -5.16 24.88
C SER A 21 -24.10 -4.33 25.95
N GLU A 22 -25.35 -3.90 25.67
CA GLU A 22 -26.20 -3.19 26.66
C GLU A 22 -26.36 -4.03 27.95
N ARG A 23 -26.69 -5.31 27.78
CA ARG A 23 -26.87 -6.24 28.90
C ARG A 23 -25.57 -6.43 29.69
N LEU A 24 -24.43 -6.58 29.02
CA LEU A 24 -23.13 -6.71 29.65
C LEU A 24 -22.81 -5.48 30.49
N PHE A 25 -22.81 -4.31 29.87
CA PHE A 25 -22.47 -3.07 30.55
C PHE A 25 -23.50 -2.71 31.64
N GLY A 26 -24.75 -3.10 31.49
CA GLY A 26 -25.74 -2.95 32.54
C GLY A 26 -25.37 -3.71 33.84
N VAL A 27 -24.94 -4.98 33.68
CA VAL A 27 -24.49 -5.79 34.83
C VAL A 27 -23.19 -5.23 35.43
N LEU A 28 -22.24 -4.84 34.60
CA LEU A 28 -20.99 -4.24 35.07
C LEU A 28 -21.23 -2.94 35.86
N ALA A 29 -22.16 -2.10 35.37
CA ALA A 29 -22.56 -0.86 36.05
C ALA A 29 -23.28 -1.13 37.35
N GLU A 30 -24.20 -2.12 37.42
CA GLU A 30 -24.87 -2.54 38.68
C GLU A 30 -23.85 -2.98 39.73
N CYS A 31 -22.71 -3.55 39.31
CA CYS A 31 -21.63 -4.00 40.21
C CYS A 31 -20.60 -2.91 40.49
N GLY A 32 -20.74 -1.72 39.95
CA GLY A 32 -19.78 -0.60 40.12
C GLY A 32 -18.40 -0.87 39.55
N VAL A 33 -18.33 -1.66 38.46
CA VAL A 33 -17.08 -2.00 37.76
C VAL A 33 -16.59 -0.78 36.98
N VAL A 34 -15.28 -0.52 37.04
CA VAL A 34 -14.59 0.46 36.20
C VAL A 34 -14.04 -0.30 35.01
N VAL A 35 -14.37 0.15 33.80
CA VAL A 35 -13.92 -0.45 32.52
C VAL A 35 -12.67 0.27 32.06
N ASP A 36 -11.62 -0.49 31.78
CA ASP A 36 -10.33 0.04 31.30
C ASP A 36 -10.18 -0.06 29.79
N ASP A 37 -10.57 -1.21 29.20
CA ASP A 37 -10.55 -1.39 27.72
C ASP A 37 -11.70 -2.29 27.24
N VAL A 38 -12.07 -2.11 25.96
CA VAL A 38 -13.15 -2.87 25.31
C VAL A 38 -12.76 -3.20 23.87
N GLU A 39 -12.71 -4.48 23.56
CA GLU A 39 -12.58 -4.96 22.19
C GLU A 39 -13.81 -5.76 21.77
N GLN A 40 -14.39 -5.43 20.63
CA GLN A 40 -15.50 -6.18 20.03
C GLN A 40 -15.19 -6.55 18.59
N VAL A 41 -15.29 -7.83 18.29
CA VAL A 41 -15.12 -8.38 16.94
C VAL A 41 -16.35 -9.14 16.51
N ARG A 42 -16.84 -8.88 15.30
CA ARG A 42 -17.97 -9.60 14.70
C ARG A 42 -17.53 -10.28 13.40
N VAL A 43 -17.69 -11.61 13.35
CA VAL A 43 -17.33 -12.41 12.19
C VAL A 43 -18.49 -13.34 11.82
N HIS A 44 -19.07 -13.17 10.63
CA HIS A 44 -20.18 -14.00 10.12
C HIS A 44 -21.33 -14.24 11.13
N GLY A 45 -21.74 -13.17 11.83
CA GLY A 45 -22.81 -13.25 12.83
C GLY A 45 -22.41 -13.87 14.16
N ARG A 46 -21.13 -14.14 14.38
CA ARG A 46 -20.58 -14.47 15.68
C ARG A 46 -19.90 -13.24 16.30
N LEU A 47 -20.11 -13.08 17.60
CA LEU A 47 -19.54 -12.01 18.44
C LEU A 47 -18.43 -12.60 19.28
N LEU A 48 -17.33 -11.84 19.40
CA LEU A 48 -16.38 -11.90 20.49
C LEU A 48 -16.28 -10.48 21.07
N LEU A 49 -16.64 -10.34 22.37
CA LEU A 49 -16.57 -9.08 23.07
C LEU A 49 -15.73 -9.32 24.33
N CYS A 50 -14.60 -8.62 24.44
CA CYS A 50 -13.68 -8.65 25.57
C CYS A 50 -13.76 -7.30 26.28
N VAL A 51 -13.85 -7.33 27.60
CA VAL A 51 -13.86 -6.14 28.46
C VAL A 51 -12.82 -6.35 29.55
N GLU A 52 -11.80 -5.50 29.55
CA GLU A 52 -10.84 -5.39 30.63
C GLU A 52 -11.37 -4.40 31.65
N ALA A 53 -11.28 -4.78 32.94
CA ALA A 53 -11.85 -3.97 34.00
C ALA A 53 -11.20 -4.28 35.36
N ASP A 54 -11.32 -3.34 36.27
CA ASP A 54 -10.84 -3.44 37.64
C ASP A 54 -11.96 -3.65 38.64
N MET A 55 -11.79 -4.59 39.53
CA MET A 55 -12.61 -4.70 40.76
C MET A 55 -11.88 -5.45 41.86
N VAL A 56 -12.45 -5.38 43.06
CA VAL A 56 -11.92 -6.14 44.22
C VAL A 56 -12.00 -7.64 43.93
N GLN A 57 -10.89 -8.36 43.98
CA GLN A 57 -10.76 -9.77 43.60
C GLN A 57 -11.84 -10.68 44.24
N ALA A 58 -12.27 -10.40 45.45
CA ALA A 58 -13.35 -11.18 46.13
C ALA A 58 -14.72 -11.06 45.46
N GLN A 59 -14.90 -10.10 44.53
CA GLN A 59 -16.15 -9.84 43.80
C GLN A 59 -16.15 -10.39 42.35
N VAL A 60 -15.00 -10.84 41.87
CA VAL A 60 -14.87 -11.35 40.49
C VAL A 60 -15.70 -12.62 40.27
N GLU A 61 -15.61 -13.60 41.14
CA GLU A 61 -16.39 -14.85 41.06
C GLU A 61 -17.92 -14.63 41.19
N PRO A 62 -18.43 -13.80 42.12
CA PRO A 62 -19.83 -13.38 42.14
C PRO A 62 -20.29 -12.69 40.85
N LEU A 63 -19.49 -11.80 40.27
CA LEU A 63 -19.77 -11.17 38.98
C LEU A 63 -19.90 -12.20 37.87
N GLY A 64 -18.97 -13.15 37.76
CA GLY A 64 -18.99 -14.21 36.78
C GLY A 64 -20.26 -15.08 36.88
N THR A 65 -20.72 -15.34 38.08
CA THR A 65 -21.97 -16.08 38.33
C THR A 65 -23.19 -15.26 37.86
N LEU A 66 -23.24 -13.97 38.21
CA LEU A 66 -24.31 -13.06 37.81
C LEU A 66 -24.39 -12.91 36.29
N LEU A 67 -23.26 -12.74 35.64
CA LEU A 67 -23.18 -12.63 34.20
C LEU A 67 -23.69 -13.91 33.52
N ARG A 68 -23.24 -15.09 33.93
CA ARG A 68 -23.70 -16.37 33.40
C ARG A 68 -25.22 -16.54 33.55
N GLU A 69 -25.80 -16.08 34.70
CA GLU A 69 -27.27 -16.09 34.87
C GLU A 69 -27.97 -15.12 33.90
N ARG A 70 -27.51 -13.89 33.84
CA ARG A 70 -28.10 -12.85 32.98
C ARG A 70 -28.05 -13.21 31.48
N PHE A 71 -27.03 -13.95 31.04
CA PHE A 71 -26.87 -14.40 29.67
C PHE A 71 -27.42 -15.79 29.38
N ARG A 72 -28.05 -16.46 30.35
CA ARG A 72 -28.67 -17.78 30.15
C ARG A 72 -29.68 -17.73 29.02
N GLY A 73 -29.48 -18.56 27.98
CA GLY A 73 -30.33 -18.63 26.81
C GLY A 73 -30.14 -17.52 25.78
N ALA A 74 -29.15 -16.66 25.92
CA ALA A 74 -28.85 -15.60 24.98
C ALA A 74 -28.02 -16.07 23.75
N GLY A 75 -27.62 -17.33 23.70
CA GLY A 75 -26.81 -17.88 22.59
C GLY A 75 -25.34 -17.46 22.64
N VAL A 76 -24.89 -16.98 23.78
CA VAL A 76 -23.49 -16.60 24.05
C VAL A 76 -22.99 -17.27 25.32
N ASP A 77 -21.70 -17.54 25.36
CA ASP A 77 -20.97 -17.96 26.55
C ASP A 77 -20.29 -16.76 27.17
N VAL A 78 -20.20 -16.73 28.50
CA VAL A 78 -19.53 -15.64 29.25
C VAL A 78 -18.52 -16.24 30.22
N THR A 79 -17.28 -15.82 30.11
CA THR A 79 -16.20 -16.12 31.04
C THR A 79 -15.73 -14.84 31.75
N VAL A 80 -15.27 -15.00 32.98
CA VAL A 80 -14.61 -13.92 33.75
C VAL A 80 -13.37 -14.53 34.39
N GLU A 81 -12.23 -13.99 34.00
CA GLU A 81 -10.92 -14.49 34.37
C GLU A 81 -10.09 -13.37 34.97
N PRO A 82 -9.41 -13.60 36.13
CA PRO A 82 -8.46 -12.62 36.63
C PRO A 82 -7.33 -12.48 35.60
N LEU A 83 -7.00 -11.26 35.22
CA LEU A 83 -5.76 -10.98 34.54
C LEU A 83 -4.63 -11.15 35.55
N VAL A 84 -3.81 -12.18 35.34
CA VAL A 84 -2.52 -12.21 35.96
C VAL A 84 -1.74 -11.09 35.28
N GLU A 85 -1.15 -10.16 36.09
CA GLU A 85 -0.09 -9.32 35.54
C GLU A 85 1.00 -10.27 35.03
N GLU A 86 0.87 -10.75 33.81
CA GLU A 86 2.07 -11.11 33.08
C GLU A 86 2.92 -9.84 33.13
N PRO A 87 4.25 -9.96 33.42
CA PRO A 87 5.11 -8.82 33.25
C PRO A 87 4.72 -8.33 31.87
N THR A 88 4.08 -7.15 31.84
CA THR A 88 3.69 -6.53 30.61
C THR A 88 4.91 -6.76 29.75
N ASP A 89 4.83 -7.68 28.79
CA ASP A 89 5.59 -7.46 27.61
C ASP A 89 5.12 -6.06 27.23
N ASP A 90 5.79 -5.07 27.83
CA ASP A 90 5.98 -3.78 27.23
C ASP A 90 6.62 -4.12 25.90
N VAL A 91 5.81 -4.73 25.04
CA VAL A 91 6.04 -4.67 23.60
C VAL A 91 5.95 -3.18 23.40
N ALA A 92 7.11 -2.56 23.63
CA ALA A 92 7.29 -1.14 23.59
C ALA A 92 6.43 -0.70 22.40
N GLU A 93 5.45 0.19 22.64
CA GLU A 93 4.52 0.68 21.58
C GLU A 93 5.26 1.10 20.31
N GLY A 94 6.60 1.14 20.36
CA GLY A 94 7.55 1.38 19.28
C GLY A 94 7.94 0.19 18.41
N GLN A 95 7.47 -1.05 18.66
CA GLN A 95 7.87 -2.24 17.88
C GLN A 95 6.70 -3.01 17.24
N LEU A 96 5.59 -2.35 17.00
CA LEU A 96 4.52 -2.94 16.19
C LEU A 96 4.83 -2.76 14.71
N HIS A 97 4.77 -3.86 13.96
CA HIS A 97 5.00 -3.88 12.52
C HIS A 97 3.75 -4.34 11.79
N LEU A 98 3.53 -3.79 10.61
CA LEU A 98 2.45 -4.17 9.73
C LEU A 98 3.02 -4.95 8.55
N VAL A 99 2.58 -6.19 8.41
CA VAL A 99 2.93 -7.06 7.29
C VAL A 99 1.74 -7.13 6.36
N THR A 100 1.89 -6.62 5.13
CA THR A 100 0.86 -6.74 4.10
C THR A 100 1.21 -7.89 3.18
N LEU A 101 0.33 -8.89 3.11
CA LEU A 101 0.41 -10.04 2.22
C LEU A 101 -0.56 -9.85 1.06
N LEU A 102 -0.07 -10.02 -0.18
CA LEU A 102 -0.88 -9.94 -1.40
C LEU A 102 -0.56 -11.11 -2.33
N ALA A 103 -1.60 -11.69 -2.93
CA ALA A 103 -1.48 -12.67 -4.01
C ALA A 103 -2.82 -12.77 -4.77
N PRO A 104 -2.83 -13.32 -5.99
CA PRO A 104 -4.08 -13.65 -6.69
C PRO A 104 -4.98 -14.59 -5.87
N GLU A 105 -4.37 -15.54 -5.15
CA GLU A 105 -5.03 -16.46 -4.23
C GLU A 105 -4.10 -16.72 -3.03
N ILE A 106 -4.67 -16.84 -1.84
CA ILE A 106 -3.94 -17.12 -0.59
C ILE A 106 -4.62 -18.29 0.09
N ASP A 107 -3.94 -19.42 0.10
CA ASP A 107 -4.37 -20.64 0.76
C ASP A 107 -3.84 -20.78 2.20
N ALA A 108 -4.27 -21.82 2.89
CA ALA A 108 -3.84 -22.09 4.26
C ALA A 108 -2.34 -22.43 4.36
N ALA A 109 -1.77 -23.07 3.33
CA ALA A 109 -0.34 -23.41 3.31
C ALA A 109 0.52 -22.14 3.20
N THR A 110 0.11 -21.19 2.38
CA THR A 110 0.76 -19.87 2.29
C THR A 110 0.71 -19.14 3.64
N LEU A 111 -0.44 -19.12 4.30
CA LEU A 111 -0.59 -18.50 5.61
C LEU A 111 0.27 -19.20 6.68
N GLU A 112 0.31 -20.53 6.70
CA GLU A 112 1.20 -21.31 7.59
C GLU A 112 2.66 -20.90 7.44
N ILE A 113 3.14 -20.82 6.19
CA ILE A 113 4.53 -20.48 5.91
C ILE A 113 4.86 -19.04 6.32
N VAL A 114 3.94 -18.09 6.03
CA VAL A 114 4.11 -16.67 6.38
C VAL A 114 4.07 -16.47 7.90
N THR A 115 3.06 -17.02 8.59
CA THR A 115 2.95 -16.91 10.04
C THR A 115 4.09 -17.62 10.76
N GLY A 116 4.55 -18.78 10.22
CA GLY A 116 5.72 -19.47 10.71
C GLY A 116 7.03 -18.68 10.53
N ALA A 117 7.14 -17.87 9.46
CA ALA A 117 8.28 -16.97 9.28
C ALA A 117 8.27 -15.85 10.34
N VAL A 118 7.10 -15.27 10.62
CA VAL A 118 6.93 -14.27 11.70
C VAL A 118 7.34 -14.85 13.05
N ALA A 119 6.84 -16.04 13.40
CA ALA A 119 7.13 -16.69 14.67
C ALA A 119 8.63 -17.00 14.84
N ARG A 120 9.33 -17.45 13.77
CA ARG A 120 10.78 -17.67 13.81
C ARG A 120 11.60 -16.40 14.08
N CYS A 121 11.06 -15.23 13.76
CA CYS A 121 11.66 -13.92 14.09
C CYS A 121 11.32 -13.44 15.51
N GLY A 122 10.65 -14.27 16.32
CA GLY A 122 10.17 -13.88 17.65
C GLY A 122 8.92 -13.00 17.62
N GLY A 123 8.30 -12.84 16.44
CA GLY A 123 7.11 -12.02 16.31
C GLY A 123 5.83 -12.75 16.76
N ASN A 124 4.97 -12.04 17.44
CA ASN A 124 3.59 -12.45 17.73
C ASN A 124 2.62 -11.68 16.83
N ILE A 125 1.62 -12.38 16.29
CA ILE A 125 0.59 -11.76 15.44
C ILE A 125 -0.60 -11.37 16.32
N ALA A 126 -0.71 -10.07 16.61
CA ALA A 126 -1.80 -9.53 17.42
C ALA A 126 -3.13 -9.45 16.65
N ARG A 127 -3.07 -9.22 15.33
CA ARG A 127 -4.28 -9.02 14.50
C ARG A 127 -4.04 -9.44 13.05
N ILE A 128 -5.07 -10.02 12.43
CA ILE A 128 -5.12 -10.26 10.98
C ILE A 128 -6.39 -9.63 10.43
N VAL A 129 -6.26 -8.76 9.42
CA VAL A 129 -7.38 -8.09 8.77
C VAL A 129 -7.31 -8.34 7.28
N ARG A 130 -8.44 -8.72 6.67
CA ARG A 130 -8.53 -8.81 5.21
C ARG A 130 -8.79 -7.45 4.60
N LEU A 131 -7.86 -6.97 3.76
CA LEU A 131 -7.99 -5.71 3.03
C LEU A 131 -8.72 -5.87 1.70
N SER A 132 -8.55 -7.03 1.04
CA SER A 132 -9.18 -7.32 -0.25
C SER A 132 -9.46 -8.81 -0.42
N ALA A 133 -10.53 -9.10 -1.18
CA ALA A 133 -10.86 -10.44 -1.67
C ALA A 133 -10.89 -10.53 -3.21
N TYR A 134 -10.79 -9.38 -3.91
CA TYR A 134 -10.85 -9.28 -5.36
C TYR A 134 -10.26 -7.93 -5.82
N PRO A 135 -9.56 -7.83 -6.96
CA PRO A 135 -9.12 -8.91 -7.86
C PRO A 135 -7.94 -9.72 -7.30
N VAL A 136 -7.35 -9.25 -6.22
CA VAL A 136 -6.30 -9.93 -5.45
C VAL A 136 -6.73 -10.07 -4.01
N HIS A 137 -6.30 -11.16 -3.38
CA HIS A 137 -6.43 -11.33 -1.94
C HIS A 137 -5.35 -10.51 -1.24
N SER A 138 -5.74 -9.78 -0.20
CA SER A 138 -4.79 -9.05 0.64
C SER A 138 -5.16 -9.17 2.10
N TYR A 139 -4.16 -9.47 2.94
CA TYR A 139 -4.26 -9.49 4.40
C TYR A 139 -3.19 -8.58 4.99
N GLU A 140 -3.57 -7.90 6.06
CA GLU A 140 -2.66 -7.16 6.92
C GLU A 140 -2.54 -7.87 8.26
N LEU A 141 -1.30 -8.15 8.66
CA LEU A 141 -0.96 -8.76 9.94
C LEU A 141 -0.27 -7.70 10.81
N SER A 142 -0.79 -7.47 12.00
CA SER A 142 -0.13 -6.65 13.03
C SER A 142 0.80 -7.56 13.83
N VAL A 143 2.10 -7.31 13.77
CA VAL A 143 3.15 -8.15 14.35
C VAL A 143 3.88 -7.38 15.45
N ALA A 144 3.92 -7.93 16.64
CA ALA A 144 4.61 -7.39 17.80
C ALA A 144 5.86 -8.23 18.13
N GLY A 145 6.87 -7.65 18.77
CA GLY A 145 8.01 -8.35 19.36
C GLY A 145 9.14 -8.75 18.42
N ALA A 146 9.00 -8.57 17.08
CA ALA A 146 10.04 -8.89 16.12
C ALA A 146 10.92 -7.67 15.79
N ASP A 147 12.22 -7.89 15.56
CA ASP A 147 13.07 -6.88 14.94
C ASP A 147 12.71 -6.70 13.46
N ILE A 148 12.54 -5.44 13.04
CA ILE A 148 12.04 -5.10 11.71
C ILE A 148 12.95 -5.61 10.57
N ASP A 149 14.27 -5.55 10.73
CA ASP A 149 15.21 -5.96 9.68
C ASP A 149 15.29 -7.48 9.56
N SER A 150 15.16 -8.19 10.66
CA SER A 150 15.04 -9.66 10.71
C SER A 150 13.74 -10.10 10.05
N LEU A 151 12.64 -9.43 10.36
CA LEU A 151 11.33 -9.69 9.79
C LEU A 151 11.30 -9.44 8.28
N ARG A 152 11.85 -8.31 7.81
CA ARG A 152 11.97 -7.98 6.38
C ARG A 152 12.75 -9.05 5.62
N ARG A 153 13.90 -9.48 6.13
CA ARG A 153 14.73 -10.52 5.47
C ARG A 153 13.99 -11.85 5.38
N ALA A 154 13.43 -12.33 6.49
CA ALA A 154 12.71 -13.61 6.53
C ALA A 154 11.47 -13.60 5.61
N LEU A 155 10.75 -12.48 5.56
CA LEU A 155 9.56 -12.35 4.73
C LEU A 155 9.92 -12.14 3.24
N ALA A 156 11.03 -11.49 2.91
CA ALA A 156 11.52 -11.42 1.53
C ALA A 156 11.88 -12.79 0.96
N GLU A 157 12.56 -13.64 1.75
CA GLU A 157 12.83 -15.03 1.37
C GLU A 157 11.54 -15.84 1.22
N THR A 158 10.59 -15.62 2.12
CA THR A 158 9.28 -16.27 2.11
C THR A 158 8.46 -15.86 0.88
N ALA A 159 8.44 -14.57 0.53
CA ALA A 159 7.77 -14.02 -0.64
C ALA A 159 8.27 -14.68 -1.94
N ALA A 160 9.61 -14.80 -2.08
CA ALA A 160 10.21 -15.44 -3.25
C ALA A 160 9.85 -16.93 -3.36
N ARG A 161 9.79 -17.64 -2.22
CA ARG A 161 9.47 -19.08 -2.18
C ARG A 161 8.00 -19.38 -2.46
N CYS A 162 7.09 -18.56 -1.91
CA CYS A 162 5.65 -18.75 -2.04
C CYS A 162 5.05 -18.05 -3.26
N GLN A 163 5.84 -17.26 -4.00
CA GLN A 163 5.38 -16.43 -5.12
C GLN A 163 4.24 -15.47 -4.73
N VAL A 164 4.39 -14.85 -3.56
CA VAL A 164 3.47 -13.84 -3.04
C VAL A 164 4.20 -12.52 -2.84
N ASP A 165 3.48 -11.43 -2.74
CA ASP A 165 4.04 -10.14 -2.36
C ASP A 165 3.88 -9.94 -0.85
N LEU A 166 4.97 -9.57 -0.18
CA LEU A 166 5.03 -9.27 1.24
C LEU A 166 5.73 -7.94 1.45
N ALA A 167 5.09 -7.04 2.17
CA ALA A 167 5.65 -5.75 2.56
C ALA A 167 5.65 -5.60 4.08
N VAL A 168 6.73 -5.06 4.65
CA VAL A 168 6.87 -4.84 6.10
C VAL A 168 7.07 -3.35 6.35
N GLN A 169 6.19 -2.76 7.14
CA GLN A 169 6.24 -1.36 7.52
C GLN A 169 6.15 -1.22 9.05
N ALA A 170 6.80 -0.20 9.60
CA ALA A 170 6.55 0.16 10.99
C ALA A 170 5.10 0.65 11.14
N ALA A 171 4.44 0.22 12.22
CA ALA A 171 3.12 0.75 12.57
C ALA A 171 3.23 2.21 13.07
N GLY A 172 2.10 2.90 13.09
CA GLY A 172 2.00 4.25 13.64
C GLY A 172 1.54 5.30 12.63
N LEU A 173 1.51 6.54 13.06
CA LEU A 173 0.97 7.67 12.30
C LEU A 173 1.73 7.93 10.99
N HIS A 174 3.03 7.62 10.94
CA HIS A 174 3.87 7.85 9.75
C HIS A 174 3.43 7.06 8.52
N ARG A 175 2.80 5.88 8.68
CA ARG A 175 2.25 5.12 7.55
C ARG A 175 1.12 5.85 6.86
N ARG A 176 0.23 6.47 7.62
CA ARG A 176 -0.94 7.23 7.13
C ARG A 176 -0.63 8.69 6.83
N ALA A 177 0.55 9.16 7.18
CA ALA A 177 0.99 10.54 6.98
C ALA A 177 1.72 10.75 5.64
N LYS A 178 1.54 9.87 4.66
CA LYS A 178 2.02 10.08 3.29
C LYS A 178 1.11 11.10 2.60
N HIS A 179 1.70 12.01 1.84
CA HIS A 179 0.96 13.11 1.22
C HIS A 179 1.36 13.37 -0.23
N LEU A 180 2.43 12.76 -0.74
CA LEU A 180 2.83 12.84 -2.13
C LEU A 180 3.14 11.43 -2.65
N ILE A 181 2.62 11.11 -3.83
CA ILE A 181 3.03 9.93 -4.58
C ILE A 181 3.64 10.35 -5.91
N VAL A 182 4.80 9.78 -6.24
CA VAL A 182 5.49 9.99 -7.51
C VAL A 182 5.59 8.64 -8.22
N LEU A 183 5.01 8.56 -9.41
CA LEU A 183 5.02 7.34 -10.21
C LEU A 183 5.92 7.51 -11.43
N ASP A 184 6.63 6.44 -11.79
CA ASP A 184 7.11 6.30 -13.14
C ASP A 184 5.94 6.13 -14.10
N ALA A 185 6.13 6.50 -15.37
CA ALA A 185 5.08 6.36 -16.38
C ALA A 185 5.16 5.03 -17.11
N ASP A 186 6.24 4.81 -17.86
CA ASP A 186 6.39 3.64 -18.73
C ASP A 186 6.44 2.34 -17.92
N SER A 187 5.67 1.35 -18.30
CA SER A 187 5.55 0.05 -17.61
C SER A 187 5.10 0.11 -16.13
N THR A 188 4.80 1.29 -15.60
CA THR A 188 4.26 1.52 -14.24
C THR A 188 2.85 2.12 -14.30
N LEU A 189 2.69 3.40 -14.61
CA LEU A 189 1.37 4.03 -14.81
C LEU A 189 0.71 3.58 -16.11
N LEU A 190 1.52 3.31 -17.12
CA LEU A 190 1.13 2.90 -18.48
C LEU A 190 1.55 1.46 -18.77
N GLN A 191 0.83 0.80 -19.66
CA GLN A 191 1.24 -0.49 -20.21
C GLN A 191 2.18 -0.27 -21.40
N GLY A 192 3.47 -0.63 -21.24
CA GLY A 192 4.50 -0.52 -22.27
C GLY A 192 5.23 0.82 -22.28
N GLU A 193 6.02 1.02 -23.34
CA GLU A 193 6.96 2.13 -23.50
C GLU A 193 6.44 3.14 -24.53
N MET A 194 6.35 4.41 -24.18
CA MET A 194 5.87 5.47 -25.08
C MET A 194 6.75 5.63 -26.32
N ILE A 195 8.07 5.47 -26.16
CA ILE A 195 9.00 5.60 -27.28
C ILE A 195 8.80 4.51 -28.33
N ASP A 196 8.42 3.30 -27.91
CA ASP A 196 8.14 2.19 -28.80
C ASP A 196 6.84 2.42 -29.59
N LEU A 197 5.82 3.01 -28.98
CA LEU A 197 4.59 3.41 -29.65
C LEU A 197 4.85 4.47 -30.72
N LEU A 198 5.69 5.47 -30.40
CA LEU A 198 6.12 6.49 -31.39
C LEU A 198 6.94 5.87 -32.53
N ALA A 199 7.86 4.97 -32.18
CA ALA A 199 8.70 4.28 -33.16
C ALA A 199 7.87 3.39 -34.10
N ALA A 200 6.88 2.70 -33.61
CA ALA A 200 5.93 1.92 -34.38
C ALA A 200 5.14 2.83 -35.37
N ARG A 201 4.69 3.98 -34.87
CA ARG A 201 3.98 4.98 -35.68
C ARG A 201 4.87 5.58 -36.76
N GLY A 202 6.15 5.86 -36.48
CA GLY A 202 7.16 6.38 -37.39
C GLY A 202 7.78 5.33 -38.31
N GLY A 203 7.44 4.05 -38.15
CA GLY A 203 8.02 2.95 -38.93
C GLY A 203 9.50 2.67 -38.65
N CYS A 204 10.03 3.16 -37.53
CA CYS A 204 11.43 3.00 -37.11
C CYS A 204 11.60 2.05 -35.90
N GLY A 205 10.59 1.24 -35.57
CA GLY A 205 10.61 0.32 -34.44
C GLY A 205 11.85 -0.57 -34.37
N PRO A 206 12.26 -1.28 -35.43
CA PRO A 206 13.46 -2.12 -35.37
C PRO A 206 14.74 -1.36 -35.04
N GLN A 207 14.88 -0.12 -35.52
CA GLN A 207 16.06 0.73 -35.28
C GLN A 207 16.07 1.19 -33.81
N VAL A 208 14.93 1.64 -33.26
CA VAL A 208 14.78 2.04 -31.85
C VAL A 208 15.07 0.84 -30.96
N ALA A 209 14.56 -0.34 -31.27
CA ALA A 209 14.83 -1.57 -30.50
C ALA A 209 16.32 -1.93 -30.48
N ALA A 210 17.04 -1.74 -31.60
CA ALA A 210 18.49 -1.99 -31.66
C ALA A 210 19.27 -1.05 -30.72
N VAL A 211 18.92 0.25 -30.69
CA VAL A 211 19.54 1.21 -29.77
C VAL A 211 19.22 0.87 -28.29
N THR A 212 17.99 0.46 -28.01
CA THR A 212 17.58 0.02 -26.69
C THR A 212 18.38 -1.20 -26.23
N ALA A 213 18.58 -2.19 -27.11
CA ALA A 213 19.37 -3.38 -26.80
C ALA A 213 20.85 -3.02 -26.50
N ALA A 214 21.47 -2.13 -27.28
CA ALA A 214 22.83 -1.65 -27.04
C ALA A 214 22.97 -0.91 -25.69
N ALA A 215 21.97 -0.08 -25.34
CA ALA A 215 21.95 0.58 -24.03
C ALA A 215 21.80 -0.44 -22.87
N MET A 216 20.95 -1.43 -23.02
CA MET A 216 20.79 -2.51 -22.03
C MET A 216 22.04 -3.39 -21.88
N ALA A 217 22.84 -3.52 -22.93
CA ALA A 217 24.14 -4.20 -22.89
C ALA A 217 25.24 -3.33 -22.27
N GLY A 218 24.97 -2.05 -21.98
CA GLY A 218 25.94 -1.10 -21.44
C GLY A 218 26.92 -0.54 -22.47
N GLU A 219 26.64 -0.70 -23.77
CA GLU A 219 27.47 -0.22 -24.86
C GLU A 219 27.30 1.30 -25.11
N VAL A 220 26.15 1.84 -24.72
CA VAL A 220 25.78 3.25 -24.86
C VAL A 220 25.16 3.72 -23.54
N ASP A 221 25.51 4.93 -23.09
CA ASP A 221 24.88 5.52 -21.91
C ASP A 221 23.40 5.89 -22.17
N PHE A 222 22.63 6.05 -21.10
CA PHE A 222 21.20 6.30 -21.18
C PHE A 222 20.85 7.57 -21.97
N ALA A 223 21.58 8.65 -21.72
CA ALA A 223 21.29 9.95 -22.33
C ALA A 223 21.57 9.93 -23.84
N GLU A 224 22.69 9.33 -24.25
CA GLU A 224 23.04 9.19 -25.68
C GLU A 224 22.07 8.20 -26.36
N ALA A 225 21.72 7.09 -25.72
CA ALA A 225 20.74 6.15 -26.27
C ALA A 225 19.37 6.82 -26.46
N LEU A 226 18.94 7.67 -25.51
CA LEU A 226 17.71 8.43 -25.67
C LEU A 226 17.78 9.40 -26.85
N ARG A 227 18.88 10.16 -26.98
CA ARG A 227 19.07 11.07 -28.11
C ARG A 227 19.07 10.32 -29.46
N GLN A 228 19.73 9.17 -29.55
CA GLN A 228 19.74 8.33 -30.75
C GLN A 228 18.34 7.86 -31.12
N ARG A 229 17.57 7.40 -30.14
CA ARG A 229 16.18 6.97 -30.36
C ARG A 229 15.29 8.13 -30.80
N VAL A 230 15.45 9.30 -30.18
CA VAL A 230 14.67 10.50 -30.55
C VAL A 230 15.00 11.01 -31.95
N ARG A 231 16.27 10.95 -32.41
CA ARG A 231 16.64 11.28 -33.80
C ARG A 231 15.90 10.40 -34.79
N LEU A 232 15.62 9.15 -34.48
CA LEU A 232 14.86 8.24 -35.35
C LEU A 232 13.37 8.61 -35.44
N LEU A 233 12.84 9.42 -34.49
CA LEU A 233 11.47 9.91 -34.55
C LEU A 233 11.30 11.20 -35.32
N ALA A 234 12.38 11.76 -35.92
CA ALA A 234 12.32 12.96 -36.74
C ALA A 234 11.33 12.78 -37.91
N GLY A 235 10.50 13.79 -38.14
CA GLY A 235 9.48 13.77 -39.19
C GLY A 235 8.09 13.29 -38.74
N LEU A 236 7.93 12.80 -37.52
CA LEU A 236 6.60 12.57 -36.94
C LEU A 236 5.85 13.89 -36.83
N ARG A 237 4.58 13.89 -37.20
CA ARG A 237 3.71 15.05 -37.07
C ARG A 237 3.01 15.09 -35.72
N GLU A 238 2.57 16.25 -35.29
CA GLU A 238 1.79 16.42 -34.07
C GLU A 238 0.55 15.52 -34.04
N ALA A 239 -0.12 15.31 -35.17
CA ALA A 239 -1.23 14.37 -35.32
C ALA A 239 -0.81 12.90 -35.03
N ASP A 240 0.45 12.54 -35.29
CA ASP A 240 0.97 11.21 -34.98
C ASP A 240 1.22 11.06 -33.46
N LEU A 241 1.67 12.13 -32.75
CA LEU A 241 1.77 12.19 -31.31
C LEU A 241 0.37 12.05 -30.67
N GLU A 242 -0.63 12.76 -31.22
CA GLU A 242 -2.01 12.65 -30.75
C GLU A 242 -2.57 11.24 -30.95
N ALA A 243 -2.33 10.62 -32.07
CA ALA A 243 -2.77 9.25 -32.33
C ALA A 243 -2.13 8.24 -31.35
N VAL A 244 -0.84 8.40 -31.04
CA VAL A 244 -0.15 7.58 -30.03
C VAL A 244 -0.75 7.82 -28.66
N ARG A 245 -0.96 9.07 -28.24
CA ARG A 245 -1.59 9.43 -26.97
C ARG A 245 -2.95 8.76 -26.79
N ASN A 246 -3.79 8.80 -27.81
CA ASN A 246 -5.11 8.18 -27.79
C ASN A 246 -5.06 6.64 -27.73
N GLY A 247 -3.93 6.03 -28.09
CA GLY A 247 -3.67 4.60 -28.00
C GLY A 247 -3.01 4.15 -26.71
N ILE A 248 -2.61 5.07 -25.81
CA ILE A 248 -1.98 4.73 -24.53
C ILE A 248 -2.99 3.98 -23.63
N VAL A 249 -2.55 2.86 -23.10
CA VAL A 249 -3.34 2.04 -22.18
C VAL A 249 -2.80 2.21 -20.76
N LEU A 250 -3.67 2.61 -19.86
CA LEU A 250 -3.33 2.70 -18.43
C LEU A 250 -3.16 1.31 -17.81
N THR A 251 -2.28 1.22 -16.84
CA THR A 251 -2.18 0.03 -15.98
C THR A 251 -3.51 -0.16 -15.24
N PRO A 252 -4.04 -1.40 -15.15
CA PRO A 252 -5.27 -1.66 -14.41
C PRO A 252 -5.21 -1.11 -12.98
N GLY A 253 -6.29 -0.47 -12.54
CA GLY A 253 -6.35 0.17 -11.23
C GLY A 253 -5.76 1.59 -11.15
N ALA A 254 -5.07 2.09 -12.18
CA ALA A 254 -4.45 3.43 -12.16
C ALA A 254 -5.46 4.55 -11.83
N ARG A 255 -6.61 4.60 -12.52
CA ARG A 255 -7.65 5.60 -12.23
C ARG A 255 -8.21 5.50 -10.82
N THR A 256 -8.40 4.27 -10.33
CA THR A 256 -8.88 4.02 -8.96
C THR A 256 -7.87 4.51 -7.93
N LEU A 257 -6.57 4.22 -8.14
CA LEU A 257 -5.49 4.71 -7.28
C LEU A 257 -5.48 6.24 -7.23
N MET A 258 -5.40 6.91 -8.40
CA MET A 258 -5.32 8.38 -8.47
C MET A 258 -6.52 9.04 -7.79
N ARG A 259 -7.74 8.62 -8.16
CA ARG A 259 -8.97 9.15 -7.57
C ARG A 259 -9.01 8.97 -6.06
N THR A 260 -8.67 7.78 -5.56
CA THR A 260 -8.69 7.51 -4.12
C THR A 260 -7.67 8.34 -3.37
N LEU A 261 -6.44 8.48 -3.89
CA LEU A 261 -5.41 9.29 -3.27
C LEU A 261 -5.76 10.79 -3.29
N LYS A 262 -6.35 11.30 -4.38
CA LYS A 262 -6.86 12.69 -4.43
C LYS A 262 -7.93 12.95 -3.37
N ARG A 263 -8.88 12.02 -3.17
CA ARG A 263 -9.89 12.12 -2.09
C ARG A 263 -9.25 12.19 -0.70
N LEU A 264 -8.11 11.55 -0.53
CA LEU A 264 -7.35 11.56 0.72
C LEU A 264 -6.42 12.78 0.85
N GLY A 265 -6.43 13.70 -0.13
CA GLY A 265 -5.63 14.92 -0.11
C GLY A 265 -4.15 14.71 -0.49
N TYR A 266 -3.84 13.64 -1.22
CA TYR A 266 -2.49 13.46 -1.74
C TYR A 266 -2.21 14.37 -2.93
N GLU A 267 -0.99 14.89 -3.00
CA GLU A 267 -0.39 15.40 -4.23
C GLU A 267 0.02 14.22 -5.10
N LEU A 268 -0.31 14.27 -6.39
CA LEU A 268 0.02 13.24 -7.37
C LEU A 268 1.08 13.76 -8.32
N ALA A 269 2.10 12.95 -8.57
CA ALA A 269 3.17 13.30 -9.50
C ALA A 269 3.50 12.14 -10.42
N VAL A 270 3.95 12.46 -11.64
CA VAL A 270 4.53 11.51 -12.57
C VAL A 270 5.91 11.98 -13.02
N VAL A 271 6.86 11.06 -13.05
CA VAL A 271 8.21 11.30 -13.58
C VAL A 271 8.53 10.25 -14.63
N SER A 272 9.04 10.65 -15.80
CA SER A 272 9.22 9.70 -16.89
C SER A 272 10.44 10.02 -17.74
N GLY A 273 11.09 8.97 -18.22
CA GLY A 273 12.03 9.02 -19.33
C GLY A 273 11.37 9.22 -20.71
N GLY A 274 10.03 9.18 -20.76
CA GLY A 274 9.23 9.48 -21.95
C GLY A 274 9.06 10.98 -22.20
N PHE A 275 7.93 11.39 -22.81
CA PHE A 275 7.78 12.73 -23.38
C PHE A 275 6.57 13.49 -22.83
N THR A 276 6.78 14.76 -22.49
CA THR A 276 5.76 15.68 -21.96
C THR A 276 4.56 15.79 -22.92
N GLN A 277 4.77 15.77 -24.21
CA GLN A 277 3.71 15.84 -25.22
C GLN A 277 2.70 14.69 -25.13
N LEU A 278 3.09 13.54 -24.58
CA LEU A 278 2.20 12.39 -24.35
C LEU A 278 1.65 12.37 -22.95
N ILE A 279 2.50 12.65 -21.94
CA ILE A 279 2.16 12.54 -20.52
C ILE A 279 1.32 13.72 -20.04
N GLY A 280 1.57 14.95 -20.50
CA GLY A 280 0.90 16.15 -20.02
C GLY A 280 -0.64 16.04 -20.09
N PRO A 281 -1.23 15.80 -21.26
CA PRO A 281 -2.68 15.65 -21.39
C PRO A 281 -3.25 14.47 -20.58
N LEU A 282 -2.48 13.41 -20.42
CA LEU A 282 -2.87 12.27 -19.59
C LEU A 282 -2.85 12.63 -18.09
N ALA A 283 -1.87 13.40 -17.67
CA ALA A 283 -1.77 13.90 -16.32
C ALA A 283 -2.97 14.79 -15.96
N ASP A 284 -3.36 15.67 -16.88
CA ASP A 284 -4.57 16.51 -16.72
C ASP A 284 -5.83 15.65 -16.56
N ASP A 285 -5.99 14.59 -17.37
CA ASP A 285 -7.15 13.67 -17.30
C ASP A 285 -7.18 12.86 -15.98
N LEU A 286 -6.03 12.56 -15.41
CA LEU A 286 -5.90 11.81 -14.16
C LEU A 286 -5.87 12.70 -12.92
N GLY A 287 -5.85 14.04 -13.07
CA GLY A 287 -5.74 15.00 -11.97
C GLY A 287 -4.37 14.96 -11.28
N ILE A 288 -3.31 14.67 -12.04
CA ILE A 288 -1.92 14.66 -11.55
C ILE A 288 -1.42 16.11 -11.45
N ASP A 289 -0.84 16.48 -10.31
CA ASP A 289 -0.45 17.86 -9.99
C ASP A 289 0.93 18.23 -10.55
N HIS A 290 1.84 17.25 -10.66
CA HIS A 290 3.22 17.50 -11.07
C HIS A 290 3.67 16.51 -12.15
N VAL A 291 4.36 17.03 -13.16
CA VAL A 291 4.92 16.23 -14.26
C VAL A 291 6.37 16.60 -14.51
N ALA A 292 7.24 15.60 -14.61
CA ALA A 292 8.59 15.76 -15.13
C ALA A 292 8.86 14.69 -16.19
N ALA A 293 9.11 15.11 -17.42
CA ALA A 293 9.43 14.24 -18.54
C ALA A 293 10.31 15.00 -19.55
N ASN A 294 10.91 14.28 -20.48
CA ASN A 294 11.70 14.90 -21.55
C ASN A 294 10.77 15.67 -22.52
N VAL A 295 11.30 16.68 -23.14
CA VAL A 295 10.56 17.52 -24.08
C VAL A 295 11.07 17.28 -25.49
N LEU A 296 10.19 16.81 -26.40
CA LEU A 296 10.50 16.74 -27.83
C LEU A 296 10.47 18.13 -28.44
N VAL A 297 11.47 18.49 -29.23
CA VAL A 297 11.42 19.71 -30.02
C VAL A 297 10.48 19.49 -31.22
N VAL A 298 9.47 20.33 -31.30
CA VAL A 298 8.48 20.32 -32.41
C VAL A 298 8.51 21.67 -33.09
N GLU A 299 8.82 21.71 -34.38
CA GLU A 299 8.84 22.91 -35.20
C GLU A 299 7.83 22.73 -36.37
N ASP A 300 7.00 23.72 -36.60
CA ASP A 300 5.93 23.70 -37.63
C ASP A 300 5.05 22.43 -37.55
N GLY A 301 4.79 21.90 -36.33
CA GLY A 301 4.00 20.69 -36.13
C GLY A 301 4.71 19.38 -36.45
N ILE A 302 6.04 19.41 -36.62
CA ILE A 302 6.89 18.25 -36.97
C ILE A 302 7.96 18.06 -35.86
N VAL A 303 8.13 16.83 -35.39
CA VAL A 303 9.20 16.43 -34.45
C VAL A 303 10.55 16.55 -35.18
N THR A 304 11.48 17.32 -34.63
CA THR A 304 12.79 17.57 -35.22
C THR A 304 13.77 16.41 -35.03
N GLY A 305 13.54 15.56 -34.02
CA GLY A 305 14.48 14.53 -33.58
C GLY A 305 15.43 15.02 -32.49
N GLU A 306 15.15 16.17 -31.86
CA GLU A 306 15.92 16.76 -30.78
C GLU A 306 15.10 16.83 -29.49
N LEU A 307 15.81 16.97 -28.37
CA LEU A 307 15.22 17.17 -27.04
C LEU A 307 15.54 18.59 -26.55
N ASP A 308 14.58 19.21 -25.88
CA ASP A 308 14.78 20.47 -25.14
C ASP A 308 14.96 20.20 -23.64
N GLY A 309 15.90 20.95 -23.04
CA GLY A 309 16.15 20.88 -21.60
C GLY A 309 16.95 19.65 -21.11
N PRO A 310 17.02 19.47 -19.79
CA PRO A 310 17.75 18.36 -19.16
C PRO A 310 17.02 17.03 -19.38
N ILE A 311 17.81 15.97 -19.58
CA ILE A 311 17.27 14.61 -19.70
C ILE A 311 16.87 14.10 -18.32
N VAL A 312 15.66 13.53 -18.24
CA VAL A 312 15.17 12.83 -17.05
C VAL A 312 15.72 11.40 -17.07
N ASP A 313 16.87 11.25 -16.48
CA ASP A 313 17.56 9.98 -16.23
C ASP A 313 17.30 9.48 -14.81
N ARG A 314 18.06 8.49 -14.36
CA ARG A 314 17.99 7.91 -13.01
C ARG A 314 18.15 8.97 -11.91
N ALA A 315 19.17 9.82 -12.01
CA ALA A 315 19.41 10.90 -11.05
C ALA A 315 18.33 12.00 -11.17
N GLY A 316 17.89 12.28 -12.40
CA GLY A 316 16.79 13.19 -12.70
C GLY A 316 15.49 12.78 -12.03
N LYS A 317 15.16 11.48 -11.99
CA LYS A 317 13.96 10.97 -11.28
C LYS A 317 14.02 11.25 -9.77
N ALA A 318 15.15 10.97 -9.12
CA ALA A 318 15.33 11.28 -7.70
C ALA A 318 15.28 12.80 -7.42
N THR A 319 15.84 13.60 -8.32
CA THR A 319 15.78 15.07 -8.23
C THR A 319 14.34 15.58 -8.39
N ALA A 320 13.56 15.00 -9.31
CA ALA A 320 12.15 15.34 -9.51
C ALA A 320 11.33 15.04 -8.26
N LEU A 321 11.50 13.86 -7.65
CA LEU A 321 10.85 13.53 -6.36
C LEU A 321 11.14 14.61 -5.30
N ALA A 322 12.42 14.99 -5.12
CA ALA A 322 12.79 16.01 -4.14
C ALA A 322 12.19 17.38 -4.47
N THR A 323 12.15 17.75 -5.75
CA THR A 323 11.56 19.00 -6.23
C THR A 323 10.06 19.05 -5.99
N PHE A 324 9.34 17.98 -6.31
CA PHE A 324 7.89 17.90 -6.06
C PHE A 324 7.58 17.90 -4.56
N ALA A 325 8.36 17.17 -3.76
CA ALA A 325 8.21 17.16 -2.32
C ALA A 325 8.40 18.56 -1.72
N ALA A 326 9.41 19.31 -2.19
CA ALA A 326 9.65 20.69 -1.76
C ALA A 326 8.51 21.62 -2.20
N ALA A 327 8.02 21.51 -3.44
CA ALA A 327 6.90 22.31 -3.96
C ALA A 327 5.61 22.07 -3.18
N ALA A 328 5.33 20.82 -2.83
CA ALA A 328 4.16 20.42 -2.02
C ALA A 328 4.34 20.70 -0.51
N GLY A 329 5.52 21.12 -0.06
CA GLY A 329 5.82 21.29 1.36
C GLY A 329 5.83 19.96 2.14
N VAL A 330 6.10 18.84 1.47
CA VAL A 330 6.06 17.48 2.02
C VAL A 330 7.49 16.98 2.28
N PRO A 331 7.83 16.55 3.51
CA PRO A 331 9.12 15.90 3.77
C PRO A 331 9.26 14.59 2.98
N LEU A 332 10.45 14.24 2.53
CA LEU A 332 10.72 12.99 1.78
C LEU A 332 10.22 11.74 2.54
N ALA A 333 10.33 11.70 3.86
CA ALA A 333 9.78 10.61 4.67
C ALA A 333 8.26 10.42 4.52
N ARG A 334 7.53 11.41 3.99
CA ARG A 334 6.09 11.36 3.73
C ARG A 334 5.77 11.19 2.25
N THR A 335 6.72 10.82 1.43
CA THR A 335 6.51 10.53 0.01
C THR A 335 6.43 9.04 -0.26
N ILE A 336 5.79 8.70 -1.37
CA ILE A 336 5.77 7.36 -1.96
C ILE A 336 6.38 7.49 -3.35
N ALA A 337 7.27 6.57 -3.73
CA ALA A 337 7.76 6.44 -5.08
C ALA A 337 7.40 5.06 -5.63
N VAL A 338 7.00 5.00 -6.91
CA VAL A 338 6.59 3.76 -7.57
C VAL A 338 7.30 3.66 -8.91
N GLY A 339 7.93 2.52 -9.19
CA GLY A 339 8.61 2.30 -10.47
C GLY A 339 8.95 0.83 -10.70
N ASP A 340 9.29 0.47 -11.93
CA ASP A 340 9.60 -0.91 -12.34
C ASP A 340 11.05 -1.11 -12.80
N GLY A 341 11.72 -0.02 -13.17
CA GLY A 341 13.01 -0.02 -13.84
C GLY A 341 14.22 0.25 -12.95
N ALA A 342 15.41 -0.12 -13.42
CA ALA A 342 16.66 0.20 -12.74
C ALA A 342 16.92 1.73 -12.65
N ASN A 343 16.30 2.51 -13.53
CA ASN A 343 16.30 3.96 -13.53
C ASN A 343 15.45 4.58 -12.42
N ASP A 344 14.64 3.78 -11.70
CA ASP A 344 13.82 4.23 -10.57
C ASP A 344 14.50 4.03 -9.21
N ILE A 345 15.55 3.21 -9.14
CA ILE A 345 16.14 2.77 -7.86
C ILE A 345 16.49 3.95 -6.95
N ASP A 346 17.09 5.02 -7.48
CA ASP A 346 17.48 6.17 -6.66
C ASP A 346 16.27 6.96 -6.16
N MET A 347 15.21 7.05 -6.97
CA MET A 347 13.94 7.65 -6.59
C MET A 347 13.23 6.80 -5.52
N LEU A 348 13.18 5.47 -5.70
CA LEU A 348 12.61 4.55 -4.71
C LEU A 348 13.33 4.64 -3.38
N ALA A 349 14.66 4.64 -3.39
CA ALA A 349 15.49 4.72 -2.18
C ALA A 349 15.38 6.08 -1.46
N ALA A 350 15.12 7.17 -2.18
CA ALA A 350 14.97 8.51 -1.60
C ALA A 350 13.60 8.76 -0.97
N ALA A 351 12.59 7.99 -1.35
CA ALA A 351 11.23 8.14 -0.85
C ALA A 351 11.06 7.60 0.57
N GLY A 352 10.02 8.04 1.26
CA GLY A 352 9.62 7.46 2.55
C GLY A 352 8.96 6.08 2.44
N LEU A 353 8.55 5.67 1.21
CA LEU A 353 8.12 4.33 0.86
C LEU A 353 8.39 4.12 -0.64
N GLY A 354 9.42 3.36 -0.96
CA GLY A 354 9.72 2.94 -2.33
C GLY A 354 9.01 1.63 -2.68
N ILE A 355 8.25 1.63 -3.77
CA ILE A 355 7.47 0.47 -4.23
C ILE A 355 7.96 0.03 -5.61
N ALA A 356 8.48 -1.17 -5.70
CA ALA A 356 8.81 -1.83 -6.96
C ALA A 356 7.55 -2.49 -7.55
N PHE A 357 7.03 -1.96 -8.65
CA PHE A 357 5.80 -2.44 -9.28
C PHE A 357 6.12 -3.27 -10.53
N ASN A 358 5.72 -4.55 -10.55
CA ASN A 358 6.03 -5.51 -11.63
C ASN A 358 7.51 -5.51 -12.07
N ALA A 359 8.39 -5.20 -11.12
CA ALA A 359 9.77 -4.86 -11.36
C ALA A 359 10.69 -6.09 -11.47
N LYS A 360 11.83 -5.88 -12.11
CA LYS A 360 12.91 -6.86 -12.17
C LYS A 360 13.50 -7.13 -10.77
N PRO A 361 14.11 -8.31 -10.54
CA PRO A 361 14.63 -8.70 -9.22
C PRO A 361 15.55 -7.66 -8.57
N VAL A 362 16.41 -6.99 -9.32
CA VAL A 362 17.33 -5.97 -8.80
C VAL A 362 16.59 -4.76 -8.23
N VAL A 363 15.48 -4.35 -8.84
CA VAL A 363 14.66 -3.22 -8.37
C VAL A 363 13.85 -3.64 -7.14
N ARG A 364 13.29 -4.86 -7.14
CA ARG A 364 12.57 -5.43 -5.99
C ARG A 364 13.42 -5.51 -4.73
N GLN A 365 14.72 -5.80 -4.87
CA GLN A 365 15.66 -5.85 -3.74
C GLN A 365 16.03 -4.47 -3.19
N ALA A 366 15.92 -3.43 -4.02
CA ALA A 366 16.26 -2.06 -3.65
C ALA A 366 15.09 -1.26 -3.07
N ALA A 367 13.86 -1.76 -3.18
CA ALA A 367 12.64 -1.10 -2.72
C ALA A 367 12.21 -1.59 -1.33
N ASP A 368 11.42 -0.76 -0.62
CA ASP A 368 10.83 -1.12 0.68
C ASP A 368 9.71 -2.17 0.54
N ALA A 369 9.00 -2.15 -0.60
CA ALA A 369 7.93 -3.08 -0.92
C ALA A 369 7.98 -3.45 -2.40
N ALA A 370 7.48 -4.66 -2.73
CA ALA A 370 7.34 -5.11 -4.10
C ALA A 370 5.91 -5.60 -4.35
N LEU A 371 5.36 -5.22 -5.50
CA LEU A 371 4.06 -5.66 -5.99
C LEU A 371 4.25 -6.33 -7.34
N SER A 372 3.89 -7.61 -7.44
CA SER A 372 3.96 -8.41 -8.67
C SER A 372 2.59 -8.63 -9.32
N VAL A 373 1.52 -8.13 -8.67
CA VAL A 373 0.16 -8.18 -9.20
C VAL A 373 -0.06 -7.06 -10.22
N PRO A 374 -0.81 -7.31 -11.33
CA PRO A 374 -0.93 -6.35 -12.42
C PRO A 374 -1.94 -5.21 -12.14
N TYR A 375 -2.17 -4.86 -10.89
CA TYR A 375 -3.16 -3.87 -10.45
C TYR A 375 -2.49 -2.78 -9.64
N LEU A 376 -2.45 -1.56 -10.19
CA LEU A 376 -1.75 -0.43 -9.57
C LEU A 376 -2.46 0.03 -8.27
N ASP A 377 -3.77 -0.13 -8.18
CA ASP A 377 -4.54 0.17 -6.97
C ASP A 377 -4.27 -0.78 -5.79
N ALA A 378 -3.49 -1.85 -6.00
CA ALA A 378 -2.98 -2.68 -4.91
C ALA A 378 -2.04 -1.90 -3.95
N ILE A 379 -1.48 -0.78 -4.40
CA ILE A 379 -0.74 0.18 -3.56
C ILE A 379 -1.58 0.66 -2.37
N LEU A 380 -2.90 0.80 -2.54
CA LEU A 380 -3.81 1.23 -1.47
C LEU A 380 -3.78 0.26 -0.26
N PHE A 381 -3.56 -1.03 -0.50
CA PHE A 381 -3.46 -2.02 0.58
C PHE A 381 -2.18 -1.83 1.40
N LEU A 382 -1.07 -1.39 0.78
CA LEU A 382 0.14 -1.03 1.51
C LEU A 382 -0.07 0.19 2.43
N LEU A 383 -1.03 1.04 2.11
CA LEU A 383 -1.44 2.18 2.94
C LEU A 383 -2.52 1.81 3.98
N GLY A 384 -2.95 0.56 4.02
CA GLY A 384 -3.99 0.06 4.93
C GLY A 384 -5.42 0.46 4.52
N ILE A 385 -5.61 0.83 3.25
CA ILE A 385 -6.91 1.18 2.70
C ILE A 385 -7.51 -0.08 2.09
N SER A 386 -8.66 -0.51 2.60
CA SER A 386 -9.32 -1.72 2.11
C SER A 386 -10.11 -1.45 0.82
N ARG A 387 -10.31 -2.51 0.04
CA ARG A 387 -11.17 -2.48 -1.16
C ARG A 387 -12.58 -2.00 -0.83
N ARG A 388 -13.10 -2.41 0.32
CA ARG A 388 -14.44 -2.03 0.78
C ARG A 388 -14.57 -0.52 1.01
N GLU A 389 -13.54 0.13 1.57
CA GLU A 389 -13.52 1.58 1.78
C GLU A 389 -13.54 2.32 0.44
N VAL A 390 -12.74 1.86 -0.53
CA VAL A 390 -12.72 2.43 -1.89
C VAL A 390 -14.08 2.32 -2.56
N GLU A 391 -14.69 1.13 -2.56
CA GLU A 391 -16.00 0.89 -3.18
C GLU A 391 -17.13 1.64 -2.49
N LEU A 392 -17.05 1.84 -1.18
CA LEU A 392 -18.02 2.66 -0.44
C LEU A 392 -17.89 4.14 -0.85
N ALA A 393 -16.67 4.66 -0.93
CA ALA A 393 -16.44 6.03 -1.35
C ALA A 393 -16.92 6.29 -2.79
N ASP A 394 -16.70 5.34 -3.71
CA ASP A 394 -17.19 5.43 -5.09
C ASP A 394 -18.71 5.51 -5.15
N ARG A 395 -19.42 4.67 -4.39
CA ARG A 395 -20.89 4.68 -4.34
C ARG A 395 -21.45 5.99 -3.79
N LEU A 396 -20.85 6.54 -2.73
CA LEU A 396 -21.30 7.79 -2.13
C LEU A 396 -21.16 8.99 -3.09
N GLU A 397 -20.13 9.02 -3.93
CA GLU A 397 -19.98 10.05 -4.96
C GLU A 397 -21.01 9.91 -6.08
N GLU A 398 -21.28 8.68 -6.53
CA GLU A 398 -22.32 8.44 -7.55
C GLU A 398 -23.70 8.85 -7.07
N GLU A 399 -24.02 8.63 -5.79
CA GLU A 399 -25.29 9.04 -5.17
C GLU A 399 -25.36 10.55 -4.96
N GLY A 400 -24.25 11.20 -4.58
CA GLY A 400 -24.18 12.66 -4.37
C GLY A 400 -24.17 13.48 -5.67
N SER A 401 -23.89 12.84 -6.81
CA SER A 401 -23.87 13.47 -8.14
C SER A 401 -25.22 13.38 -8.88
N ARG A 402 -26.22 12.71 -8.29
CA ARG A 402 -27.61 12.60 -8.79
C ARG A 402 -28.52 13.59 -8.09
#